data_00f3bb4752692fee6b5df91b9e04382d
#
_entry.id   00f3bb4752692fee6b5df91b9e04382d
#
_cell.length_a   1.000
_cell.length_b   1.000
_cell.length_c   1.000
_cell.angle_alpha   90.00
_cell.angle_beta   90.00
_cell.angle_gamma   90.00
#
_symmetry.space_group_name_H-M   'P 1'
#
loop_
_entity.id
_entity.type
_entity.pdbx_description
1 polymer ?
#
loop_
_entity_poly.entity_id
_entity_poly.type
_entity_poly.pdbx_seq_one_letter_code
_entity_poly.pdbx_strand_id
1 'polypeptide(L)'
;MSKVVFLLNQVSQNEVTADFCEKASPQFVDNQCARIGFYSSRWACVMRPEAKIKNAIDFAQSSAARMIYNLKKVGVIFENEKPLYTKIMFGHISMRIDAIISRGFPDFPNERGLLFIRIHDKASFAQVEKSGSNHYAEMNSHILMAYGGFKKSAIINVCPDNGEIFAQVVELNLNTANEIYEKMQIGVTQVEAPERIKGNDEKCFSCPFSIYCVAPEVPSPTCRNCVNFIIGDNGFAGCKAKNGAKLSIQEQMNIDKCNMHIFNKEFLSSWADFIRDELDGGKEYVNKITGEIFVNSNSEKGSEYTSYEIYGAQGKMLIGDSKIDKIKKMFNATIMDD
;
A
#
# COMPACT_ATOMS: atom_id res chain seq x y z
N MET A 1 9.23 22.32 -22.34
CA MET A 1 10.12 21.52 -21.46
C MET A 1 11.43 21.29 -22.18
N SER A 2 12.59 21.47 -21.51
CA SER A 2 13.91 21.20 -22.11
C SER A 2 14.01 19.72 -22.52
N LYS A 3 14.63 19.44 -23.69
CA LYS A 3 14.86 18.07 -24.16
C LYS A 3 15.63 17.20 -23.14
N VAL A 4 16.58 17.81 -22.41
CA VAL A 4 17.32 17.13 -21.34
C VAL A 4 16.40 16.71 -20.20
N VAL A 5 15.50 17.59 -19.73
CA VAL A 5 14.55 17.27 -18.65
C VAL A 5 13.59 16.15 -19.08
N PHE A 6 13.14 16.17 -20.32
CA PHE A 6 12.30 15.10 -20.87
C PHE A 6 13.03 13.74 -20.85
N LEU A 7 14.28 13.70 -21.32
CA LEU A 7 15.07 12.46 -21.34
C LEU A 7 15.38 11.94 -19.93
N LEU A 8 15.73 12.81 -18.99
CA LEU A 8 15.95 12.42 -17.60
C LEU A 8 14.70 11.85 -16.96
N ASN A 9 13.55 12.46 -17.21
CA ASN A 9 12.27 11.91 -16.72
C ASN A 9 11.93 10.55 -17.35
N GLN A 10 12.25 10.33 -18.63
CA GLN A 10 12.10 9.01 -19.25
C GLN A 10 12.99 7.95 -18.61
N VAL A 11 14.26 8.27 -18.31
CA VAL A 11 15.15 7.35 -17.60
C VAL A 11 14.57 6.99 -16.25
N SER A 12 14.18 7.99 -15.43
CA SER A 12 13.59 7.76 -14.13
C SER A 12 12.29 6.95 -14.23
N GLN A 13 11.44 7.22 -15.21
CA GLN A 13 10.19 6.48 -15.42
C GLN A 13 10.43 5.01 -15.80
N ASN A 14 11.47 4.73 -16.59
CA ASN A 14 11.84 3.36 -16.96
C ASN A 14 12.41 2.56 -15.79
N GLU A 15 12.97 3.23 -14.78
CA GLU A 15 13.49 2.61 -13.56
C GLU A 15 12.40 2.37 -12.50
N VAL A 16 11.19 2.91 -12.71
CA VAL A 16 10.06 2.68 -11.81
C VAL A 16 9.61 1.25 -11.91
N THR A 17 9.85 0.49 -10.84
CA THR A 17 9.25 -0.83 -10.67
C THR A 17 8.04 -0.74 -9.75
N ALA A 18 7.02 -1.54 -10.04
CA ALA A 18 5.89 -1.69 -9.15
C ALA A 18 6.36 -2.33 -7.84
N ASP A 19 6.22 -1.63 -6.71
CA ASP A 19 6.58 -2.17 -5.40
C ASP A 19 5.40 -2.96 -4.83
N PHE A 20 5.39 -4.25 -5.09
CA PHE A 20 4.44 -5.19 -4.48
C PHE A 20 4.93 -5.57 -3.09
N CYS A 21 4.32 -5.01 -2.07
CA CYS A 21 4.66 -5.34 -0.70
C CYS A 21 3.88 -6.58 -0.24
N GLU A 22 4.60 -7.66 0.14
CA GLU A 22 3.96 -8.88 0.69
C GLU A 22 3.16 -8.59 1.96
N LYS A 23 3.58 -7.60 2.72
CA LYS A 23 3.00 -7.25 4.02
C LYS A 23 2.62 -5.78 4.05
N ALA A 24 1.64 -5.44 4.87
CA ALA A 24 1.21 -4.07 5.05
C ALA A 24 2.32 -3.20 5.64
N SER A 25 2.38 -1.94 5.23
CA SER A 25 3.29 -0.95 5.81
C SER A 25 2.56 -0.10 6.84
N PRO A 26 3.16 0.13 8.03
CA PRO A 26 2.56 1.00 9.05
C PRO A 26 2.35 2.43 8.60
N GLN A 27 3.04 2.86 7.54
CA GLN A 27 2.91 4.23 7.03
C GLN A 27 1.49 4.66 6.66
N PHE A 28 0.54 3.75 6.58
CA PHE A 28 -0.85 4.05 6.29
C PHE A 28 -1.74 4.16 7.53
N VAL A 29 -1.22 3.88 8.73
CA VAL A 29 -2.05 3.78 9.94
C VAL A 29 -2.40 5.12 10.55
N ASP A 30 -1.60 6.15 10.31
CA ASP A 30 -1.84 7.50 10.85
C ASP A 30 -3.11 8.17 10.29
N ASN A 31 -3.65 7.64 9.22
CA ASN A 31 -4.80 8.22 8.53
C ASN A 31 -6.16 7.95 9.23
N GLN A 32 -6.16 7.36 10.41
CA GLN A 32 -7.37 6.99 11.18
C GLN A 32 -8.39 6.14 10.40
N CYS A 33 -8.09 5.76 9.16
CA CYS A 33 -8.95 4.98 8.29
C CYS A 33 -8.45 3.54 8.17
N ALA A 34 -9.11 2.61 8.86
CA ALA A 34 -8.77 1.19 8.81
C ALA A 34 -8.89 0.58 7.39
N ARG A 35 -9.70 1.19 6.49
CA ARG A 35 -9.82 0.77 5.08
C ARG A 35 -8.50 0.84 4.32
N ILE A 36 -7.60 1.74 4.70
CA ILE A 36 -6.27 1.84 4.06
C ILE A 36 -5.49 0.54 4.23
N GLY A 37 -5.51 -0.05 5.44
CA GLY A 37 -4.90 -1.36 5.70
C GLY A 37 -5.52 -2.47 4.82
N PHE A 38 -6.84 -2.45 4.68
CA PHE A 38 -7.57 -3.39 3.84
C PHE A 38 -7.16 -3.30 2.36
N TYR A 39 -7.19 -2.10 1.78
CA TYR A 39 -6.85 -1.91 0.37
C TYR A 39 -5.37 -2.10 0.07
N SER A 40 -4.47 -1.65 0.96
CA SER A 40 -3.02 -1.81 0.76
C SER A 40 -2.59 -3.27 0.84
N SER A 41 -3.12 -4.04 1.78
CA SER A 41 -2.82 -5.47 1.92
C SER A 41 -3.34 -6.30 0.74
N ARG A 42 -4.33 -5.81 0.03
CA ARG A 42 -4.94 -6.44 -1.14
C ARG A 42 -4.47 -5.88 -2.47
N TRP A 43 -3.42 -5.06 -2.45
CA TRP A 43 -2.83 -4.45 -3.65
C TRP A 43 -3.83 -3.73 -4.55
N ALA A 44 -4.83 -3.09 -3.94
CA ALA A 44 -5.81 -2.32 -4.68
C ALA A 44 -5.17 -1.25 -5.56
N CYS A 45 -4.14 -0.60 -5.04
CA CYS A 45 -3.34 0.36 -5.78
C CYS A 45 -1.88 -0.07 -5.77
N VAL A 46 -1.35 -0.37 -6.94
CA VAL A 46 0.09 -0.54 -7.13
C VAL A 46 0.64 0.81 -7.56
N MET A 47 1.19 1.53 -6.60
CA MET A 47 1.78 2.84 -6.89
C MET A 47 2.98 2.67 -7.82
N ARG A 48 2.87 3.24 -9.01
CA ARG A 48 4.01 3.54 -9.88
C ARG A 48 4.27 5.04 -9.76
N PRO A 49 5.25 5.47 -8.97
CA PRO A 49 5.50 6.89 -8.81
C PRO A 49 5.85 7.51 -10.17
N GLU A 50 5.33 8.70 -10.43
CA GLU A 50 5.79 9.49 -11.58
C GLU A 50 7.29 9.78 -11.48
N ALA A 51 7.94 10.03 -12.61
CA ALA A 51 9.36 10.32 -12.67
C ALA A 51 9.79 11.43 -11.69
N LYS A 52 8.97 12.45 -11.51
CA LYS A 52 9.21 13.53 -10.54
C LYS A 52 9.28 13.01 -9.09
N ILE A 53 8.38 12.11 -8.72
CA ILE A 53 8.33 11.50 -7.38
C ILE A 53 9.53 10.57 -7.22
N LYS A 54 9.87 9.78 -8.25
CA LYS A 54 11.06 8.92 -8.24
C LYS A 54 12.33 9.73 -8.01
N ASN A 55 12.52 10.84 -8.73
CA ASN A 55 13.65 11.73 -8.55
C ASN A 55 13.74 12.30 -7.13
N ALA A 56 12.60 12.67 -6.52
CA ALA A 56 12.56 13.14 -5.15
C ALA A 56 12.95 12.03 -4.14
N ILE A 57 12.51 10.80 -4.39
CA ILE A 57 12.89 9.63 -3.58
C ILE A 57 14.41 9.40 -3.68
N ASP A 58 14.98 9.41 -4.87
CA ASP A 58 16.42 9.18 -5.07
C ASP A 58 17.28 10.28 -4.42
N PHE A 59 16.81 11.52 -4.47
CA PHE A 59 17.45 12.63 -3.77
C PHE A 59 17.41 12.45 -2.25
N ALA A 60 16.25 12.07 -1.70
CA ALA A 60 16.10 11.80 -0.28
C ALA A 60 17.02 10.65 0.18
N GLN A 61 17.12 9.59 -0.63
CA GLN A 61 18.00 8.46 -0.38
C GLN A 61 19.47 8.84 -0.37
N SER A 62 19.89 9.68 -1.32
CA SER A 62 21.27 10.19 -1.40
C SER A 62 21.60 11.05 -0.17
N SER A 63 20.66 11.88 0.26
CA SER A 63 20.78 12.70 1.46
C SER A 63 20.87 11.86 2.72
N ALA A 64 20.06 10.81 2.84
CA ALA A 64 20.12 9.86 3.95
C ALA A 64 21.45 9.09 3.99
N ALA A 65 21.98 8.66 2.83
CA ALA A 65 23.29 8.03 2.74
C ALA A 65 24.40 8.96 3.24
N ARG A 66 24.34 10.23 2.87
CA ARG A 66 25.30 11.25 3.34
C ARG A 66 25.20 11.44 4.85
N MET A 67 24.01 11.46 5.40
CA MET A 67 23.81 11.58 6.85
C MET A 67 24.39 10.36 7.59
N ILE A 68 24.14 9.14 7.13
CA ILE A 68 24.73 7.91 7.68
C ILE A 68 26.25 7.97 7.65
N TYR A 69 26.84 8.42 6.53
CA TYR A 69 28.29 8.60 6.43
C TYR A 69 28.83 9.59 7.47
N ASN A 70 28.13 10.70 7.70
CA ASN A 70 28.51 11.68 8.71
C ASN A 70 28.38 11.12 10.13
N LEU A 71 27.33 10.36 10.42
CA LEU A 71 27.15 9.68 11.71
C LEU A 71 28.28 8.66 11.99
N LYS A 72 28.75 7.92 10.97
CA LYS A 72 29.91 7.05 11.10
C LYS A 72 31.17 7.82 11.49
N LYS A 73 31.37 9.01 10.93
CA LYS A 73 32.53 9.86 11.27
C LYS A 73 32.53 10.36 12.72
N VAL A 74 31.37 10.53 13.32
CA VAL A 74 31.24 10.91 14.74
C VAL A 74 31.17 9.71 15.69
N GLY A 75 31.44 8.50 15.17
CA GLY A 75 31.60 7.30 15.98
C GLY A 75 30.35 6.41 16.10
N VAL A 76 29.26 6.71 15.40
CA VAL A 76 28.09 5.83 15.38
C VAL A 76 28.38 4.55 14.60
N ILE A 77 28.09 3.40 15.20
CA ILE A 77 28.28 2.09 14.61
C ILE A 77 26.92 1.50 14.25
N PHE A 78 26.77 1.05 13.01
CA PHE A 78 25.57 0.42 12.50
C PHE A 78 25.74 -1.10 12.41
N GLU A 79 24.64 -1.87 12.51
CA GLU A 79 24.68 -3.33 12.40
C GLU A 79 25.05 -3.81 10.99
N ASN A 80 24.63 -3.09 9.95
CA ASN A 80 24.88 -3.44 8.56
C ASN A 80 25.95 -2.54 7.95
N GLU A 81 26.83 -3.08 7.13
CA GLU A 81 27.81 -2.29 6.36
C GLU A 81 27.15 -1.33 5.37
N LYS A 82 26.03 -1.77 4.79
CA LYS A 82 25.13 -0.96 3.94
C LYS A 82 23.80 -0.74 4.64
N PRO A 83 23.71 0.21 5.58
CA PRO A 83 22.55 0.33 6.45
C PRO A 83 21.26 0.74 5.75
N LEU A 84 21.33 1.50 4.64
CA LEU A 84 20.15 1.93 3.89
C LEU A 84 19.30 0.74 3.42
N TYR A 85 17.98 0.85 3.63
CA TYR A 85 16.97 -0.15 3.25
C TYR A 85 16.91 -1.40 4.12
N THR A 86 17.33 -1.34 5.36
CA THR A 86 17.06 -2.43 6.30
C THR A 86 15.55 -2.61 6.42
N LYS A 87 15.09 -3.84 6.23
CA LYS A 87 13.67 -4.20 6.31
C LYS A 87 13.39 -4.92 7.62
N ILE A 88 12.47 -4.41 8.41
CA ILE A 88 11.93 -5.08 9.59
C ILE A 88 10.59 -5.70 9.21
N MET A 89 10.41 -6.98 9.50
CA MET A 89 9.19 -7.73 9.21
C MET A 89 8.74 -8.51 10.45
N PHE A 90 7.46 -8.42 10.77
CA PHE A 90 6.82 -9.22 11.82
C PHE A 90 5.32 -9.35 11.52
N GLY A 91 4.74 -10.53 11.80
CA GLY A 91 3.34 -10.77 11.52
C GLY A 91 2.95 -10.32 10.10
N HIS A 92 1.95 -9.46 10.00
CA HIS A 92 1.44 -8.88 8.75
C HIS A 92 2.13 -7.58 8.33
N ILE A 93 3.16 -7.15 9.05
CA ILE A 93 3.78 -5.84 8.88
C ILE A 93 5.18 -5.95 8.30
N SER A 94 5.50 -5.03 7.42
CA SER A 94 6.84 -4.84 6.87
C SER A 94 7.10 -3.35 6.72
N MET A 95 8.24 -2.89 7.22
CA MET A 95 8.66 -1.51 7.05
C MET A 95 10.15 -1.41 6.76
N ARG A 96 10.53 -0.45 5.94
CA ARG A 96 11.91 -0.07 5.71
C ARG A 96 12.32 1.00 6.72
N ILE A 97 13.53 0.86 7.25
CA ILE A 97 14.21 1.85 8.10
C ILE A 97 15.52 2.24 7.43
N ASP A 98 16.07 3.37 7.83
CA ASP A 98 17.34 3.83 7.24
C ASP A 98 18.51 3.05 7.80
N ALA A 99 18.52 2.74 9.11
CA ALA A 99 19.56 1.89 9.69
C ALA A 99 19.15 1.33 11.07
N ILE A 100 19.89 0.29 11.50
CA ILE A 100 19.94 -0.15 12.90
C ILE A 100 21.25 0.36 13.50
N ILE A 101 21.14 1.18 14.55
CA ILE A 101 22.27 1.63 15.36
C ILE A 101 22.66 0.50 16.30
N SER A 102 23.92 0.07 16.25
CA SER A 102 24.47 -0.90 17.18
C SER A 102 24.90 -0.22 18.48
N ARG A 103 25.64 0.90 18.37
CA ARG A 103 26.14 1.70 19.49
C ARG A 103 26.71 3.04 19.00
N GLY A 104 27.09 3.90 19.98
CA GLY A 104 27.82 5.15 19.70
C GLY A 104 26.92 6.32 19.29
N PHE A 105 25.60 6.18 19.33
CA PHE A 105 24.74 7.34 19.13
C PHE A 105 24.80 8.25 20.37
N PRO A 106 25.01 9.56 20.22
CA PRO A 106 25.32 10.44 21.36
C PRO A 106 24.33 10.36 22.52
N ASP A 107 23.02 10.33 22.24
CA ASP A 107 21.97 10.32 23.25
C ASP A 107 21.69 8.93 23.85
N PHE A 108 22.21 7.85 23.28
CA PHE A 108 22.14 6.48 23.80
C PHE A 108 23.36 5.65 23.34
N PRO A 109 24.58 5.99 23.84
CA PRO A 109 25.82 5.46 23.26
C PRO A 109 26.06 3.96 23.46
N ASN A 110 25.41 3.37 24.45
CA ASN A 110 25.58 1.96 24.82
C ASN A 110 24.36 1.09 24.47
N GLU A 111 23.37 1.64 23.81
CA GLU A 111 22.13 0.94 23.47
C GLU A 111 21.97 0.80 21.96
N ARG A 112 21.28 -0.27 21.55
CA ARG A 112 20.81 -0.45 20.18
C ARG A 112 19.59 0.40 19.92
N GLY A 113 19.45 0.91 18.70
CA GLY A 113 18.30 1.72 18.33
C GLY A 113 17.99 1.69 16.83
N LEU A 114 16.85 2.25 16.48
CA LEU A 114 16.45 2.45 15.09
C LEU A 114 16.87 3.86 14.64
N LEU A 115 17.18 4.00 13.36
CA LEU A 115 17.43 5.28 12.73
C LEU A 115 16.43 5.53 11.61
N PHE A 116 15.82 6.71 11.68
CA PHE A 116 14.98 7.28 10.62
C PHE A 116 15.57 8.62 10.19
N ILE A 117 15.73 8.81 8.87
CA ILE A 117 16.17 10.07 8.28
C ILE A 117 15.02 10.61 7.43
N ARG A 118 14.63 11.85 7.67
CA ARG A 118 13.53 12.52 6.99
C ARG A 118 14.05 13.78 6.32
N ILE A 119 13.75 13.91 5.05
CA ILE A 119 14.14 15.07 4.26
C ILE A 119 12.91 15.96 4.09
N HIS A 120 13.07 17.23 4.42
CA HIS A 120 12.01 18.22 4.43
C HIS A 120 12.39 19.41 3.55
N ASP A 121 11.40 20.02 2.92
CA ASP A 121 11.53 21.39 2.44
C ASP A 121 11.56 22.37 3.63
N LYS A 122 11.93 23.61 3.36
CA LYS A 122 12.07 24.64 4.40
C LYS A 122 10.80 24.88 5.22
N ALA A 123 9.63 24.82 4.59
CA ALA A 123 8.35 25.05 5.27
C ALA A 123 8.00 23.90 6.21
N SER A 124 8.12 22.67 5.74
CA SER A 124 7.88 21.44 6.52
C SER A 124 8.92 21.30 7.65
N PHE A 125 10.17 21.67 7.41
CA PHE A 125 11.23 21.64 8.43
C PHE A 125 10.95 22.60 9.57
N ALA A 126 10.55 23.84 9.28
CA ALA A 126 10.19 24.83 10.30
C ALA A 126 9.00 24.36 11.17
N GLN A 127 8.11 23.56 10.63
CA GLN A 127 7.02 22.96 11.40
C GLN A 127 7.56 21.86 12.33
N VAL A 128 8.42 20.98 11.83
CA VAL A 128 9.04 19.91 12.62
C VAL A 128 9.89 20.46 13.75
N GLU A 129 10.63 21.55 13.53
CA GLU A 129 11.43 22.20 14.56
C GLU A 129 10.60 22.77 15.71
N LYS A 130 9.38 23.26 15.42
CA LYS A 130 8.46 23.80 16.42
C LYS A 130 7.67 22.74 17.19
N SER A 131 7.24 21.69 16.53
CA SER A 131 6.31 20.69 17.06
C SER A 131 6.95 19.34 17.38
N GLY A 132 8.24 19.17 17.12
CA GLY A 132 8.92 17.88 17.14
C GLY A 132 8.78 17.16 15.80
N SER A 133 9.40 15.99 15.69
CA SER A 133 9.34 15.16 14.51
C SER A 133 7.92 14.87 14.10
N ASN A 134 7.71 14.74 12.81
CA ASN A 134 6.42 14.37 12.25
C ASN A 134 5.83 13.18 13.03
N HIS A 135 4.66 13.40 13.61
CA HIS A 135 3.88 12.41 14.37
C HIS A 135 3.88 11.02 13.71
N TYR A 136 3.83 10.99 12.40
CA TYR A 136 3.91 9.79 11.59
C TYR A 136 5.22 8.99 11.74
N ALA A 137 6.38 9.66 11.76
CA ALA A 137 7.67 8.98 11.95
C ALA A 137 7.79 8.45 13.39
N GLU A 138 7.27 9.18 14.36
CA GLU A 138 7.24 8.80 15.75
C GLU A 138 6.36 7.58 15.99
N MET A 139 5.11 7.59 15.48
CA MET A 139 4.17 6.46 15.58
C MET A 139 4.74 5.19 14.95
N ASN A 140 5.36 5.30 13.77
CA ASN A 140 6.01 4.16 13.12
C ASN A 140 7.21 3.65 13.91
N SER A 141 7.93 4.51 14.62
CA SER A 141 9.06 4.09 15.44
C SER A 141 8.62 3.20 16.60
N HIS A 142 7.50 3.52 17.25
CA HIS A 142 6.99 2.73 18.38
C HIS A 142 6.70 1.28 18.00
N ILE A 143 5.96 1.06 16.90
CA ILE A 143 5.61 -0.30 16.46
C ILE A 143 6.87 -1.09 16.08
N LEU A 144 7.82 -0.46 15.39
CA LEU A 144 9.05 -1.14 14.98
C LEU A 144 9.98 -1.42 16.18
N MET A 145 10.02 -0.53 17.17
CA MET A 145 10.76 -0.78 18.40
C MET A 145 10.16 -1.94 19.19
N ALA A 146 8.83 -1.98 19.36
CA ALA A 146 8.16 -3.02 20.13
C ALA A 146 8.43 -4.42 19.55
N TYR A 147 8.24 -4.58 18.24
CA TYR A 147 8.36 -5.87 17.58
C TYR A 147 9.78 -6.20 17.07
N GLY A 148 10.64 -5.19 16.94
CA GLY A 148 12.06 -5.36 16.61
C GLY A 148 12.97 -5.58 17.83
N GLY A 149 12.42 -5.45 19.04
CA GLY A 149 13.19 -5.60 20.28
C GLY A 149 14.11 -4.41 20.59
N PHE A 150 13.71 -3.19 20.22
CA PHE A 150 14.43 -1.95 20.48
C PHE A 150 13.69 -1.11 21.53
N LYS A 151 14.43 -0.31 22.29
CA LYS A 151 13.86 0.61 23.28
C LYS A 151 13.89 2.07 22.83
N LYS A 152 14.78 2.40 21.90
CA LYS A 152 15.02 3.77 21.43
C LYS A 152 15.08 3.84 19.90
N SER A 153 14.68 4.97 19.38
CA SER A 153 14.91 5.34 17.99
C SER A 153 15.39 6.78 17.89
N ALA A 154 16.21 7.05 16.89
CA ALA A 154 16.60 8.39 16.50
C ALA A 154 15.88 8.79 15.21
N ILE A 155 15.25 9.95 15.19
CA ILE A 155 14.64 10.54 14.00
C ILE A 155 15.45 11.80 13.69
N ILE A 156 16.15 11.78 12.53
CA ILE A 156 16.95 12.91 12.07
C ILE A 156 16.20 13.57 10.91
N ASN A 157 15.84 14.81 11.11
CA ASN A 157 15.18 15.64 10.10
C ASN A 157 16.23 16.56 9.48
N VAL A 158 16.26 16.64 8.15
CA VAL A 158 17.25 17.41 7.38
C VAL A 158 16.53 18.32 6.41
N CYS A 159 16.91 19.58 6.38
CA CYS A 159 16.50 20.54 5.37
C CYS A 159 17.67 20.81 4.42
N PRO A 160 17.69 20.25 3.20
CA PRO A 160 18.79 20.46 2.25
C PRO A 160 18.90 21.90 1.77
N ASP A 161 17.81 22.67 1.81
CA ASP A 161 17.75 24.04 1.28
C ASP A 161 18.63 25.01 2.08
N ASN A 162 18.82 24.77 3.37
CA ASN A 162 19.62 25.61 4.28
C ASN A 162 20.67 24.83 5.08
N GLY A 163 20.68 23.49 4.96
CA GLY A 163 21.61 22.61 5.68
C GLY A 163 21.28 22.38 7.14
N GLU A 164 20.11 22.82 7.62
CA GLU A 164 19.69 22.62 9.01
C GLU A 164 19.34 21.17 9.31
N ILE A 165 19.62 20.75 10.55
CA ILE A 165 19.39 19.40 11.03
C ILE A 165 18.71 19.50 12.40
N PHE A 166 17.61 18.75 12.56
CA PHE A 166 16.94 18.58 13.85
C PHE A 166 16.85 17.10 14.18
N ALA A 167 17.32 16.70 15.36
CA ALA A 167 17.30 15.31 15.80
C ALA A 167 16.41 15.15 17.03
N GLN A 168 15.65 14.06 17.05
CA GLN A 168 14.80 13.68 18.17
C GLN A 168 15.05 12.21 18.53
N VAL A 169 15.15 11.92 19.83
CA VAL A 169 15.12 10.55 20.34
C VAL A 169 13.72 10.21 20.80
N VAL A 170 13.23 9.07 20.37
CA VAL A 170 11.92 8.52 20.77
C VAL A 170 12.17 7.29 21.63
N GLU A 171 11.59 7.25 22.82
CA GLU A 171 11.57 6.08 23.69
C GLU A 171 10.32 5.25 23.44
N LEU A 172 10.44 3.93 23.54
CA LEU A 172 9.35 3.00 23.27
C LEU A 172 8.14 3.25 24.18
N ASN A 173 6.99 3.48 23.55
CA ASN A 173 5.69 3.43 24.20
C ASN A 173 4.92 2.19 23.69
N LEU A 174 4.79 1.17 24.55
CA LEU A 174 4.13 -0.08 24.22
C LEU A 174 2.63 0.09 23.96
N ASN A 175 1.95 1.00 24.63
CA ASN A 175 0.52 1.23 24.43
C ASN A 175 0.29 1.76 23.00
N THR A 176 1.04 2.78 22.62
CA THR A 176 1.00 3.33 21.25
C THR A 176 1.34 2.27 20.20
N ALA A 177 2.36 1.44 20.44
CA ALA A 177 2.73 0.37 19.52
C ALA A 177 1.59 -0.66 19.33
N ASN A 178 0.93 -1.06 20.42
CA ASN A 178 -0.17 -2.01 20.39
C ASN A 178 -1.40 -1.44 19.69
N GLU A 179 -1.77 -0.19 19.96
CA GLU A 179 -2.89 0.47 19.27
C GLU A 179 -2.68 0.52 17.75
N ILE A 180 -1.46 0.81 17.29
CA ILE A 180 -1.13 0.83 15.87
C ILE A 180 -1.22 -0.58 15.30
N TYR A 181 -0.67 -1.56 15.99
CA TYR A 181 -0.68 -2.96 15.55
C TYR A 181 -2.10 -3.49 15.39
N GLU A 182 -2.96 -3.26 16.37
CA GLU A 182 -4.36 -3.68 16.34
C GLU A 182 -5.12 -3.06 15.16
N LYS A 183 -4.97 -1.74 14.95
CA LYS A 183 -5.57 -1.05 13.81
C LYS A 183 -5.12 -1.64 12.46
N MET A 184 -3.82 -1.93 12.34
CA MET A 184 -3.28 -2.55 11.13
C MET A 184 -3.80 -3.96 10.95
N GLN A 185 -3.81 -4.76 11.99
CA GLN A 185 -4.27 -6.14 11.96
C GLN A 185 -5.74 -6.22 11.52
N ILE A 186 -6.61 -5.39 12.08
CA ILE A 186 -8.01 -5.27 11.66
C ILE A 186 -8.10 -5.00 10.15
N GLY A 187 -7.41 -3.98 9.65
CA GLY A 187 -7.43 -3.65 8.22
C GLY A 187 -6.94 -4.79 7.32
N VAL A 188 -5.93 -5.54 7.76
CA VAL A 188 -5.30 -6.60 6.95
C VAL A 188 -6.11 -7.89 6.96
N THR A 189 -6.62 -8.32 8.11
CA THR A 189 -7.22 -9.65 8.28
C THR A 189 -8.71 -9.72 7.96
N GLN A 190 -9.44 -8.60 8.02
CA GLN A 190 -10.87 -8.60 7.74
C GLN A 190 -11.18 -9.01 6.30
N VAL A 191 -12.25 -9.80 6.14
CA VAL A 191 -12.76 -10.20 4.81
C VAL A 191 -13.49 -9.05 4.14
N GLU A 192 -14.17 -8.22 4.92
CA GLU A 192 -14.89 -7.02 4.47
C GLU A 192 -14.10 -5.77 4.82
N ALA A 193 -14.21 -4.73 3.99
CA ALA A 193 -13.55 -3.47 4.28
C ALA A 193 -14.18 -2.81 5.50
N PRO A 194 -13.37 -2.32 6.46
CA PRO A 194 -13.88 -1.56 7.59
C PRO A 194 -14.73 -0.36 7.15
N GLU A 195 -15.54 0.19 8.06
CA GLU A 195 -16.33 1.39 7.75
C GLU A 195 -15.47 2.56 7.32
N ARG A 196 -16.01 3.39 6.42
CA ARG A 196 -15.38 4.65 6.01
C ARG A 196 -15.38 5.64 7.16
N ILE A 197 -14.37 6.51 7.18
CA ILE A 197 -14.37 7.67 8.07
C ILE A 197 -15.55 8.58 7.67
N LYS A 198 -16.43 8.88 8.61
CA LYS A 198 -17.57 9.80 8.37
C LYS A 198 -17.08 11.25 8.40
N GLY A 199 -17.54 12.04 7.43
CA GLY A 199 -17.39 13.51 7.46
C GLY A 199 -15.99 14.06 7.25
N ASN A 200 -15.06 13.29 6.71
CA ASN A 200 -13.70 13.77 6.49
C ASN A 200 -13.26 13.60 5.03
N ASP A 201 -13.94 14.32 4.14
CA ASP A 201 -13.68 14.23 2.71
C ASP A 201 -12.28 14.73 2.33
N GLU A 202 -11.71 15.71 3.06
CA GLU A 202 -10.36 16.22 2.82
C GLU A 202 -9.28 15.11 2.93
N LYS A 203 -9.37 14.24 3.93
CA LYS A 203 -8.46 13.11 4.07
C LYS A 203 -8.65 12.06 2.97
N CYS A 204 -9.85 11.93 2.44
CA CYS A 204 -10.13 11.03 1.32
C CYS A 204 -9.57 11.56 0.00
N PHE A 205 -9.52 12.88 -0.23
CA PHE A 205 -8.95 13.46 -1.45
C PHE A 205 -7.46 13.15 -1.65
N SER A 206 -6.69 13.09 -0.56
CA SER A 206 -5.27 12.75 -0.62
C SER A 206 -4.98 11.24 -0.48
N CYS A 207 -6.01 10.43 -0.28
CA CYS A 207 -5.88 8.99 -0.09
C CYS A 207 -5.66 8.29 -1.44
N PRO A 208 -4.59 7.51 -1.62
CA PRO A 208 -4.32 6.80 -2.87
C PRO A 208 -5.39 5.75 -3.22
N PHE A 209 -6.19 5.34 -2.25
CA PHE A 209 -7.27 4.36 -2.43
C PHE A 209 -8.65 5.00 -2.67
N SER A 210 -8.74 6.32 -2.71
CA SER A 210 -10.02 7.02 -2.93
C SER A 210 -10.67 6.63 -4.26
N ILE A 211 -9.88 6.36 -5.28
CA ILE A 211 -10.35 5.92 -6.61
C ILE A 211 -11.14 4.60 -6.55
N TYR A 212 -10.82 3.71 -5.62
CA TYR A 212 -11.52 2.43 -5.43
C TYR A 212 -12.56 2.48 -4.30
N CYS A 213 -12.38 3.40 -3.35
CA CYS A 213 -13.25 3.51 -2.18
C CYS A 213 -14.45 4.44 -2.41
N VAL A 214 -14.26 5.48 -3.23
CA VAL A 214 -15.23 6.57 -3.46
C VAL A 214 -15.58 6.68 -4.94
N ALA A 215 -14.57 6.76 -5.79
CA ALA A 215 -14.78 6.79 -7.24
C ALA A 215 -15.02 5.37 -7.77
N PRO A 216 -15.70 5.24 -8.91
CA PRO A 216 -16.12 3.95 -9.43
C PRO A 216 -15.02 3.23 -10.26
N GLU A 217 -13.77 3.26 -9.83
CA GLU A 217 -12.70 2.53 -10.49
C GLU A 217 -12.56 1.10 -9.95
N VAL A 218 -12.09 0.21 -10.81
CA VAL A 218 -11.85 -1.19 -10.48
C VAL A 218 -10.35 -1.44 -10.53
N PRO A 219 -9.75 -2.06 -9.48
CA PRO A 219 -8.33 -2.37 -9.49
C PRO A 219 -8.03 -3.51 -10.48
N SER A 220 -6.80 -3.55 -11.00
CA SER A 220 -6.33 -4.69 -11.78
C SER A 220 -6.52 -5.99 -10.99
N PRO A 221 -7.06 -7.05 -11.61
CA PRO A 221 -7.25 -8.33 -10.93
C PRO A 221 -5.90 -8.89 -10.42
N THR A 222 -5.89 -9.31 -9.17
CA THR A 222 -4.76 -10.01 -8.53
C THR A 222 -5.31 -11.05 -7.55
N CYS A 223 -4.51 -12.04 -7.16
CA CYS A 223 -4.99 -12.96 -6.12
C CYS A 223 -5.46 -12.24 -4.86
N ARG A 224 -4.85 -11.10 -4.51
CA ARG A 224 -5.13 -10.38 -3.26
C ARG A 224 -6.47 -9.66 -3.23
N ASN A 225 -7.04 -9.32 -4.37
CA ASN A 225 -8.40 -8.75 -4.44
C ASN A 225 -9.47 -9.77 -4.83
N CYS A 226 -9.10 -11.05 -4.85
CA CYS A 226 -10.00 -12.18 -5.09
C CYS A 226 -10.71 -12.63 -3.80
N VAL A 227 -11.96 -13.11 -3.91
CA VAL A 227 -12.71 -13.72 -2.80
C VAL A 227 -12.06 -14.99 -2.24
N ASN A 228 -11.27 -15.67 -3.07
CA ASN A 228 -10.55 -16.88 -2.69
C ASN A 228 -9.23 -16.60 -1.98
N PHE A 229 -8.83 -15.34 -1.83
CA PHE A 229 -7.59 -14.99 -1.16
C PHE A 229 -7.68 -15.21 0.35
N ILE A 230 -6.65 -15.83 0.91
CA ILE A 230 -6.50 -16.05 2.35
C ILE A 230 -5.29 -15.28 2.83
N ILE A 231 -5.48 -14.47 3.86
CA ILE A 231 -4.39 -13.93 4.67
C ILE A 231 -4.34 -14.78 5.94
N GLY A 232 -3.35 -15.64 6.02
CA GLY A 232 -3.11 -16.45 7.21
C GLY A 232 -2.21 -15.73 8.22
N ASP A 233 -1.98 -16.39 9.36
CA ASP A 233 -1.09 -15.92 10.40
C ASP A 233 0.31 -15.60 9.83
N ASN A 234 0.97 -14.63 10.42
CA ASN A 234 2.30 -14.16 10.00
C ASN A 234 2.41 -13.61 8.55
N GLY A 235 1.30 -13.14 7.97
CA GLY A 235 1.28 -12.57 6.63
C GLY A 235 1.34 -13.60 5.50
N PHE A 236 1.02 -14.84 5.79
CA PHE A 236 0.90 -15.89 4.80
C PHE A 236 -0.20 -15.55 3.78
N ALA A 237 0.12 -15.71 2.50
CA ALA A 237 -0.82 -15.56 1.40
C ALA A 237 -1.19 -16.93 0.82
N GLY A 238 -2.49 -17.23 0.74
CA GLY A 238 -3.01 -18.49 0.24
C GLY A 238 -4.24 -18.35 -0.63
N CYS A 239 -4.71 -19.45 -1.20
CA CYS A 239 -5.89 -19.51 -2.06
C CYS A 239 -6.86 -20.60 -1.63
N LYS A 240 -8.12 -20.24 -1.30
CA LYS A 240 -9.19 -21.18 -0.96
C LYS A 240 -9.48 -22.17 -2.09
N ALA A 241 -9.55 -21.68 -3.33
CA ALA A 241 -9.81 -22.50 -4.50
C ALA A 241 -8.68 -23.49 -4.83
N LYS A 242 -7.50 -23.31 -4.24
CA LYS A 242 -6.37 -24.26 -4.29
C LYS A 242 -6.16 -24.97 -2.95
N ASN A 243 -7.21 -25.23 -2.20
CA ASN A 243 -7.18 -25.92 -0.89
C ASN A 243 -6.23 -25.26 0.13
N GLY A 244 -6.17 -23.94 0.15
CA GLY A 244 -5.32 -23.19 1.07
C GLY A 244 -3.83 -23.14 0.68
N ALA A 245 -3.47 -23.57 -0.53
CA ALA A 245 -2.07 -23.56 -0.98
C ALA A 245 -1.45 -22.17 -0.86
N LYS A 246 -0.20 -22.12 -0.40
CA LYS A 246 0.60 -20.90 -0.32
C LYS A 246 0.88 -20.36 -1.72
N LEU A 247 0.75 -19.05 -1.87
CA LEU A 247 1.02 -18.34 -3.11
C LEU A 247 2.32 -17.54 -3.01
N SER A 248 3.21 -17.71 -3.96
CA SER A 248 4.35 -16.81 -4.15
C SER A 248 3.88 -15.44 -4.64
N ILE A 249 4.73 -14.41 -4.54
CA ILE A 249 4.41 -13.07 -5.08
C ILE A 249 4.09 -13.14 -6.57
N GLN A 250 4.87 -13.89 -7.33
CA GLN A 250 4.68 -14.05 -8.77
C GLN A 250 3.31 -14.65 -9.11
N GLU A 251 2.87 -15.68 -8.37
CA GLU A 251 1.53 -16.25 -8.55
C GLU A 251 0.43 -15.29 -8.17
N GLN A 252 0.66 -14.44 -7.15
CA GLN A 252 -0.31 -13.45 -6.73
C GLN A 252 -0.49 -12.32 -7.77
N MET A 253 0.56 -12.00 -8.53
CA MET A 253 0.56 -10.97 -9.57
C MET A 253 0.04 -11.49 -10.91
N ASN A 254 0.47 -12.69 -11.30
CA ASN A 254 0.21 -13.27 -12.63
C ASN A 254 -1.03 -14.14 -12.58
N ILE A 255 -2.19 -13.51 -12.57
CA ILE A 255 -3.46 -14.24 -12.57
C ILE A 255 -4.03 -14.47 -13.97
N ASP A 256 -3.33 -14.08 -15.05
CA ASP A 256 -3.75 -14.26 -16.45
C ASP A 256 -4.17 -15.69 -16.80
N LYS A 257 -3.73 -16.66 -16.01
CA LYS A 257 -4.09 -18.07 -16.12
C LYS A 257 -5.10 -18.54 -15.07
N CYS A 258 -5.60 -17.63 -14.23
CA CYS A 258 -6.55 -17.99 -13.20
C CYS A 258 -7.98 -17.82 -13.67
N ASN A 259 -8.62 -18.93 -14.00
CA ASN A 259 -10.04 -18.95 -14.38
C ASN A 259 -11.00 -18.98 -13.17
N MET A 260 -10.51 -18.78 -11.94
CA MET A 260 -11.33 -18.80 -10.73
C MET A 260 -11.28 -17.47 -9.95
N HIS A 261 -10.84 -16.39 -10.62
CA HIS A 261 -10.80 -15.10 -10.00
C HIS A 261 -12.17 -14.42 -9.99
N ILE A 262 -12.67 -14.12 -8.81
CA ILE A 262 -13.89 -13.35 -8.59
C ILE A 262 -13.51 -12.22 -7.62
N PHE A 263 -13.86 -10.98 -7.94
CA PHE A 263 -13.56 -9.84 -7.07
C PHE A 263 -14.20 -10.00 -5.70
N ASN A 264 -13.46 -9.67 -4.65
CA ASN A 264 -14.07 -9.38 -3.37
C ASN A 264 -15.02 -8.18 -3.55
N LYS A 265 -16.26 -8.31 -3.03
CA LYS A 265 -17.34 -7.34 -3.22
C LYS A 265 -16.97 -5.90 -2.88
N GLU A 266 -16.01 -5.72 -1.97
CA GLU A 266 -15.56 -4.40 -1.53
C GLU A 266 -14.91 -3.57 -2.65
N PHE A 267 -14.33 -4.23 -3.66
CA PHE A 267 -13.72 -3.54 -4.80
C PHE A 267 -14.73 -3.06 -5.85
N LEU A 268 -15.95 -3.54 -5.78
CA LEU A 268 -17.04 -3.11 -6.64
C LEU A 268 -18.03 -2.19 -5.91
N SER A 269 -17.94 -2.09 -4.58
CA SER A 269 -18.91 -1.42 -3.70
C SER A 269 -19.08 0.08 -3.95
N SER A 270 -18.16 0.74 -4.63
CA SER A 270 -18.29 2.15 -5.01
C SER A 270 -19.36 2.39 -6.08
N TRP A 271 -19.61 1.42 -6.96
CA TRP A 271 -20.52 1.55 -8.11
C TRP A 271 -21.53 0.40 -8.27
N ALA A 272 -21.38 -0.69 -7.54
CA ALA A 272 -22.31 -1.82 -7.57
C ALA A 272 -22.67 -2.26 -6.15
N ASP A 273 -23.93 -2.61 -5.93
CA ASP A 273 -24.40 -3.22 -4.68
C ASP A 273 -24.42 -4.73 -4.83
N PHE A 274 -23.82 -5.43 -3.87
CA PHE A 274 -23.84 -6.88 -3.79
C PHE A 274 -25.24 -7.36 -3.45
N ILE A 275 -25.77 -8.34 -4.20
CA ILE A 275 -27.07 -8.94 -3.98
C ILE A 275 -26.90 -10.27 -3.24
N ARG A 276 -26.20 -11.23 -3.84
CA ARG A 276 -26.04 -12.58 -3.27
C ARG A 276 -24.88 -13.35 -3.90
N ASP A 277 -24.51 -14.44 -3.24
CA ASP A 277 -23.64 -15.45 -3.83
C ASP A 277 -24.45 -16.41 -4.71
N GLU A 278 -23.95 -16.72 -5.90
CA GLU A 278 -24.54 -17.71 -6.79
C GLU A 278 -24.05 -19.14 -6.46
N LEU A 279 -24.83 -20.16 -6.85
CA LEU A 279 -24.56 -21.57 -6.54
C LEU A 279 -23.23 -22.07 -7.14
N ASP A 280 -22.79 -21.50 -8.24
CA ASP A 280 -21.52 -21.81 -8.92
C ASP A 280 -20.32 -21.03 -8.37
N GLY A 281 -20.53 -20.23 -7.34
CA GLY A 281 -19.52 -19.41 -6.68
C GLY A 281 -19.39 -18.00 -7.27
N GLY A 282 -20.17 -17.66 -8.29
CA GLY A 282 -20.28 -16.28 -8.78
C GLY A 282 -20.89 -15.34 -7.77
N LYS A 283 -20.79 -14.04 -8.01
CA LYS A 283 -21.39 -12.99 -7.18
C LYS A 283 -22.27 -12.09 -7.99
N GLU A 284 -23.53 -11.98 -7.59
CA GLU A 284 -24.54 -11.15 -8.24
C GLU A 284 -24.55 -9.73 -7.65
N TYR A 285 -24.64 -8.77 -8.53
CA TYR A 285 -24.61 -7.34 -8.21
C TYR A 285 -25.68 -6.59 -8.99
N VAL A 286 -26.09 -5.43 -8.44
CA VAL A 286 -26.82 -4.41 -9.19
C VAL A 286 -25.95 -3.18 -9.40
N ASN A 287 -25.85 -2.73 -10.62
CA ASN A 287 -25.14 -1.50 -10.97
C ASN A 287 -25.92 -0.29 -10.46
N LYS A 288 -25.32 0.54 -9.62
CA LYS A 288 -25.95 1.74 -9.00
C LYS A 288 -26.33 2.81 -10.02
N ILE A 289 -25.67 2.82 -11.18
CA ILE A 289 -25.88 3.83 -12.22
C ILE A 289 -27.00 3.41 -13.17
N THR A 290 -26.95 2.16 -13.64
CA THR A 290 -27.90 1.65 -14.66
C THR A 290 -29.07 0.90 -14.06
N GLY A 291 -28.98 0.43 -12.83
CA GLY A 291 -29.97 -0.45 -12.20
C GLY A 291 -29.96 -1.88 -12.71
N GLU A 292 -29.06 -2.22 -13.63
CA GLU A 292 -29.00 -3.55 -14.24
C GLU A 292 -28.24 -4.54 -13.36
N ILE A 293 -28.65 -5.81 -13.42
CA ILE A 293 -28.07 -6.91 -12.65
C ILE A 293 -26.99 -7.59 -13.51
N PHE A 294 -25.85 -7.86 -12.91
CA PHE A 294 -24.76 -8.62 -13.50
C PHE A 294 -24.15 -9.60 -12.49
N VAL A 295 -23.45 -10.61 -13.00
CA VAL A 295 -22.74 -11.59 -12.15
C VAL A 295 -21.24 -11.54 -12.46
N ASN A 296 -20.41 -11.34 -11.43
CA ASN A 296 -18.97 -11.58 -11.55
C ASN A 296 -18.72 -13.08 -11.32
N SER A 297 -18.40 -13.79 -12.38
CA SER A 297 -18.21 -15.24 -12.39
C SER A 297 -16.98 -15.66 -13.21
N ASN A 298 -16.76 -16.96 -13.28
CA ASN A 298 -15.75 -17.57 -14.17
C ASN A 298 -16.30 -17.90 -15.56
N SER A 299 -17.53 -17.53 -15.82
CA SER A 299 -18.25 -17.78 -17.07
C SER A 299 -18.42 -16.48 -17.84
N GLU A 300 -18.42 -16.59 -19.16
CA GLU A 300 -18.62 -15.47 -20.09
C GLU A 300 -20.01 -15.51 -20.70
N LYS A 301 -21.00 -16.08 -20.00
CA LYS A 301 -22.33 -16.29 -20.54
C LYS A 301 -23.31 -15.21 -20.14
N GLY A 302 -23.87 -14.53 -21.11
CA GLY A 302 -24.96 -13.59 -20.90
C GLY A 302 -24.59 -12.37 -20.07
N SER A 303 -25.24 -12.19 -18.93
CA SER A 303 -24.93 -11.15 -17.94
C SER A 303 -23.84 -11.54 -16.94
N GLU A 304 -23.10 -12.60 -17.23
CA GLU A 304 -21.93 -13.03 -16.46
C GLU A 304 -20.67 -12.40 -17.04
N TYR A 305 -19.83 -11.84 -16.16
CA TYR A 305 -18.60 -11.15 -16.52
C TYR A 305 -17.46 -11.68 -15.68
N THR A 306 -16.35 -11.99 -16.34
CA THR A 306 -15.09 -12.27 -15.68
C THR A 306 -14.55 -11.01 -15.00
N SER A 307 -13.66 -11.19 -14.04
CA SER A 307 -13.02 -10.04 -13.37
C SER A 307 -12.17 -9.20 -14.33
N TYR A 308 -11.63 -9.80 -15.39
CA TYR A 308 -10.90 -9.07 -16.43
C TYR A 308 -11.82 -8.19 -17.28
N GLU A 309 -12.98 -8.72 -17.69
CA GLU A 309 -13.96 -7.91 -18.41
C GLU A 309 -14.48 -6.74 -17.55
N ILE A 310 -14.69 -6.97 -16.24
CA ILE A 310 -15.08 -5.91 -15.30
C ILE A 310 -13.98 -4.85 -15.20
N TYR A 311 -12.72 -5.28 -15.11
CA TYR A 311 -11.57 -4.38 -15.09
C TYR A 311 -11.43 -3.60 -16.39
N GLY A 312 -11.45 -4.28 -17.55
CA GLY A 312 -11.34 -3.65 -18.87
C GLY A 312 -12.46 -2.65 -19.16
N ALA A 313 -13.67 -2.97 -18.76
CA ALA A 313 -14.80 -2.04 -18.82
C ALA A 313 -14.67 -0.86 -17.84
N GLN A 314 -13.66 -0.87 -16.94
CA GLN A 314 -13.57 0.06 -15.80
C GLN A 314 -14.90 0.21 -15.07
N GLY A 315 -15.67 -0.84 -15.07
CA GLY A 315 -16.82 -1.08 -14.24
C GLY A 315 -18.08 -0.28 -14.52
N LYS A 316 -18.02 0.82 -15.21
CA LYS A 316 -19.04 1.85 -14.95
C LYS A 316 -20.17 1.91 -15.94
N MET A 317 -19.89 1.77 -17.21
CA MET A 317 -20.88 2.04 -18.25
C MET A 317 -21.15 0.86 -19.16
N LEU A 318 -20.29 -0.15 -19.19
CA LEU A 318 -20.40 -1.28 -20.10
C LEU A 318 -21.04 -2.50 -19.45
N ILE A 319 -20.86 -2.67 -18.13
CA ILE A 319 -21.45 -3.76 -17.38
C ILE A 319 -22.88 -3.41 -17.04
N GLY A 320 -23.81 -4.29 -17.41
CA GLY A 320 -25.23 -4.04 -17.35
C GLY A 320 -25.77 -3.20 -18.53
N ASP A 321 -24.94 -2.88 -19.53
CA ASP A 321 -25.43 -2.31 -20.78
C ASP A 321 -26.09 -3.40 -21.63
N SER A 322 -27.41 -3.30 -21.78
CA SER A 322 -28.20 -4.29 -22.55
C SER A 322 -27.77 -4.44 -24.02
N LYS A 323 -27.11 -3.44 -24.60
CA LYS A 323 -26.56 -3.53 -25.95
C LYS A 323 -25.29 -4.38 -25.98
N ILE A 324 -24.39 -4.18 -24.99
CA ILE A 324 -23.17 -4.97 -24.83
C ILE A 324 -23.52 -6.43 -24.53
N ASP A 325 -24.48 -6.69 -23.62
CA ASP A 325 -24.97 -8.04 -23.35
C ASP A 325 -25.53 -8.74 -24.59
N LYS A 326 -26.27 -8.01 -25.43
CA LYS A 326 -26.74 -8.54 -26.69
C LYS A 326 -25.61 -8.88 -27.66
N ILE A 327 -24.58 -8.03 -27.73
CA ILE A 327 -23.39 -8.27 -28.57
C ILE A 327 -22.65 -9.51 -28.08
N LYS A 328 -22.39 -9.60 -26.75
CA LYS A 328 -21.76 -10.78 -26.15
C LYS A 328 -22.51 -12.07 -26.50
N LYS A 329 -23.81 -12.09 -26.31
CA LYS A 329 -24.67 -13.25 -26.62
C LYS A 329 -24.68 -13.59 -28.10
N MET A 330 -24.78 -12.57 -28.96
CA MET A 330 -24.91 -12.77 -30.40
C MET A 330 -23.63 -13.26 -31.04
N PHE A 331 -22.49 -12.78 -30.62
CA PHE A 331 -21.18 -13.03 -31.22
C PHE A 331 -20.23 -13.89 -30.36
N ASN A 332 -20.68 -14.35 -29.19
CA ASN A 332 -19.82 -15.01 -28.20
C ASN A 332 -18.55 -14.22 -27.94
N ALA A 333 -18.70 -12.90 -27.80
CA ALA A 333 -17.61 -11.95 -27.71
C ALA A 333 -17.21 -11.72 -26.22
N THR A 334 -15.95 -11.37 -26.01
CA THR A 334 -15.41 -10.91 -24.72
C THR A 334 -15.03 -9.45 -24.80
N ILE A 335 -15.09 -8.76 -23.66
CA ILE A 335 -14.58 -7.39 -23.53
C ILE A 335 -13.06 -7.49 -23.33
N MET A 336 -12.29 -6.83 -24.18
CA MET A 336 -10.82 -6.82 -24.11
C MET A 336 -10.33 -5.47 -23.62
N ASP A 337 -9.20 -5.47 -22.92
CA ASP A 337 -8.44 -4.26 -22.60
C ASP A 337 -7.75 -3.74 -23.88
N ASP A 338 -7.69 -2.40 -24.03
CA ASP A 338 -6.89 -1.72 -25.06
C ASP A 338 -5.42 -1.57 -24.64
#